data_2c28d5e519dd81774c20d4977a38bdc4
#
_entry.id   2c28d5e519dd81774c20d4977a38bdc4
#
_cell.length_a   1.000
_cell.length_b   1.000
_cell.length_c   1.000
_cell.angle_alpha   90.00
_cell.angle_beta   90.00
_cell.angle_gamma   90.00
#
_symmetry.space_group_name_H-M   'P 1'
#
loop_
_entity.id
_entity.type
_entity.pdbx_description
1 polymer ?
#
loop_
_entity_poly.entity_id
_entity_poly.type
_entity_poly.pdbx_seq_one_letter_code
_entity_poly.pdbx_strand_id
1 'polypeptide(L)'
;MGDELLVPRVLKVLLSLPAAKIDFTAHGMHVSGGGYGMVVYYIGQGWIKLRTARLASQITSGAEAQYDHSTHILWFPRDTYGSRPEERASILHESTHALRDIMAGPAFRKEGLYGSKIAGQLHFDNEAAAYIAASLFYIYDNGVEWPVGEGDAAEIYTAANAIARGLKDKKGALVDETDFADLRAKISLEATNAGVASPNDPDDIGHW
;
A
#
# COMPACT_ATOMS: atom_id res chain seq x y z
N MET A 1 12.68 10.40 21.04
CA MET A 1 11.33 10.97 21.25
C MET A 1 10.76 11.35 19.88
N GLY A 2 10.09 10.53 19.17
CA GLY A 2 9.61 10.84 17.82
C GLY A 2 8.50 9.93 17.31
N ASP A 3 8.45 8.68 17.76
CA ASP A 3 7.48 7.71 17.22
C ASP A 3 6.25 7.50 18.14
N GLU A 4 6.21 8.16 19.30
CA GLU A 4 5.15 7.94 20.31
C GLU A 4 3.76 8.35 19.83
N LEU A 5 3.66 9.37 18.97
CA LEU A 5 2.38 9.82 18.40
C LEU A 5 2.00 9.06 17.12
N LEU A 6 2.98 8.50 16.43
CA LEU A 6 2.78 7.81 15.16
C LEU A 6 1.98 6.51 15.35
N VAL A 7 2.39 5.68 16.31
CA VAL A 7 1.76 4.37 16.56
C VAL A 7 0.25 4.48 16.77
N PRO A 8 -0.27 5.31 17.71
CA PRO A 8 -1.71 5.44 17.91
C PRO A 8 -2.46 5.92 16.66
N ARG A 9 -1.83 6.77 15.83
CA ARG A 9 -2.45 7.28 14.61
C ARG A 9 -2.60 6.21 13.54
N VAL A 10 -1.53 5.46 13.29
CA VAL A 10 -1.56 4.34 12.32
C VAL A 10 -2.57 3.30 12.77
N LEU A 11 -2.55 2.88 14.04
CA LEU A 11 -3.52 1.92 14.57
C LEU A 11 -4.97 2.42 14.44
N LYS A 12 -5.21 3.72 14.72
CA LYS A 12 -6.54 4.33 14.56
C LYS A 12 -7.03 4.23 13.11
N VAL A 13 -6.15 4.44 12.12
CA VAL A 13 -6.51 4.31 10.70
C VAL A 13 -6.84 2.86 10.37
N LEU A 14 -5.97 1.92 10.72
CA LEU A 14 -6.13 0.49 10.38
C LEU A 14 -7.33 -0.16 11.06
N LEU A 15 -7.73 0.32 12.25
CA LEU A 15 -8.90 -0.15 12.99
C LEU A 15 -10.16 0.67 12.76
N SER A 16 -10.14 1.61 11.82
CA SER A 16 -11.29 2.47 11.52
C SER A 16 -12.41 1.74 10.78
N LEU A 17 -13.63 2.29 10.84
CA LEU A 17 -14.76 1.76 10.06
C LEU A 17 -14.49 1.78 8.54
N PRO A 18 -13.88 2.82 7.94
CA PRO A 18 -13.45 2.80 6.55
C PRO A 18 -12.56 1.59 6.21
N ALA A 19 -11.52 1.32 6.99
CA ALA A 19 -10.64 0.18 6.78
C ALA A 19 -11.39 -1.16 6.93
N ALA A 20 -12.29 -1.27 7.91
CA ALA A 20 -13.09 -2.47 8.15
C ALA A 20 -14.08 -2.81 7.02
N LYS A 21 -14.42 -1.84 6.16
CA LYS A 21 -15.31 -2.04 5.00
C LYS A 21 -14.57 -2.55 3.76
N ILE A 22 -13.25 -2.49 3.73
CA ILE A 22 -12.45 -2.99 2.62
C ILE A 22 -12.58 -4.51 2.58
N ASP A 23 -13.00 -5.04 1.44
CA ASP A 23 -13.15 -6.48 1.25
C ASP A 23 -13.23 -6.79 -0.26
N PHE A 24 -12.09 -7.10 -0.87
CA PHE A 24 -11.99 -7.47 -2.28
C PHE A 24 -10.86 -8.48 -2.53
N THR A 25 -10.90 -9.12 -3.68
CA THR A 25 -9.82 -9.98 -4.17
C THR A 25 -9.34 -9.48 -5.53
N ALA A 26 -8.04 -9.25 -5.64
CA ALA A 26 -7.37 -8.84 -6.87
C ALA A 26 -6.24 -9.82 -7.16
N HIS A 27 -6.25 -10.42 -8.33
CA HIS A 27 -5.21 -11.36 -8.82
C HIS A 27 -4.77 -12.37 -7.75
N GLY A 28 -5.74 -13.00 -7.08
CA GLY A 28 -5.51 -14.00 -6.02
C GLY A 28 -5.13 -13.45 -4.64
N MET A 29 -4.96 -12.14 -4.49
CA MET A 29 -4.74 -11.49 -3.20
C MET A 29 -6.06 -11.02 -2.60
N HIS A 30 -6.43 -11.53 -1.42
CA HIS A 30 -7.58 -11.04 -0.66
C HIS A 30 -7.18 -9.92 0.28
N VAL A 31 -7.72 -8.73 0.05
CA VAL A 31 -7.50 -7.53 0.88
C VAL A 31 -8.77 -7.26 1.67
N SER A 32 -8.67 -7.24 3.00
CA SER A 32 -9.85 -7.06 3.85
C SER A 32 -9.53 -6.34 5.15
N GLY A 33 -10.56 -5.79 5.79
CA GLY A 33 -10.45 -5.19 7.12
C GLY A 33 -9.88 -6.16 8.17
N GLY A 34 -10.21 -7.46 8.05
CA GLY A 34 -9.58 -8.50 8.89
C GLY A 34 -8.08 -8.62 8.65
N GLY A 35 -7.63 -8.46 7.41
CA GLY A 35 -6.23 -8.42 7.05
C GLY A 35 -5.48 -7.26 7.74
N TYR A 36 -6.06 -6.06 7.76
CA TYR A 36 -5.46 -4.93 8.49
C TYR A 36 -5.41 -5.17 10.00
N GLY A 37 -6.36 -5.91 10.56
CA GLY A 37 -6.30 -6.39 11.93
C GLY A 37 -5.07 -7.29 12.19
N MET A 38 -4.65 -8.08 11.20
CA MET A 38 -3.39 -8.85 11.29
C MET A 38 -2.17 -7.93 11.27
N VAL A 39 -2.14 -6.90 10.41
CA VAL A 39 -1.05 -5.90 10.41
C VAL A 39 -0.94 -5.24 11.80
N VAL A 40 -2.07 -4.83 12.39
CA VAL A 40 -2.13 -4.28 13.76
C VAL A 40 -1.56 -5.25 14.78
N TYR A 41 -1.93 -6.54 14.71
CA TYR A 41 -1.38 -7.56 15.59
C TYR A 41 0.15 -7.66 15.46
N TYR A 42 0.69 -7.69 14.24
CA TYR A 42 2.13 -7.79 14.01
C TYR A 42 2.89 -6.52 14.44
N ILE A 43 2.26 -5.34 14.34
CA ILE A 43 2.79 -4.10 14.93
C ILE A 43 2.87 -4.26 16.45
N GLY A 44 1.80 -4.74 17.09
CA GLY A 44 1.75 -4.97 18.54
C GLY A 44 2.79 -5.99 19.05
N GLN A 45 3.15 -6.96 18.22
CA GLN A 45 4.21 -7.95 18.52
C GLN A 45 5.63 -7.43 18.21
N GLY A 46 5.77 -6.22 17.64
CA GLY A 46 7.06 -5.64 17.25
C GLY A 46 7.70 -6.28 16.01
N TRP A 47 6.96 -7.10 15.28
CA TRP A 47 7.42 -7.68 14.01
C TRP A 47 7.40 -6.66 12.88
N ILE A 48 6.37 -5.84 12.82
CA ILE A 48 6.32 -4.65 11.97
C ILE A 48 6.61 -3.46 12.86
N LYS A 49 7.56 -2.63 12.45
CA LYS A 49 7.97 -1.43 13.18
C LYS A 49 7.46 -0.19 12.46
N LEU A 50 7.06 0.81 13.23
CA LEU A 50 6.71 2.12 12.72
C LEU A 50 7.85 3.07 13.04
N ARG A 51 8.30 3.86 12.06
CA ARG A 51 9.40 4.80 12.21
C ARG A 51 9.12 6.10 11.48
N THR A 52 9.60 7.18 12.08
CA THR A 52 9.69 8.46 11.40
C THR A 52 11.02 8.55 10.65
N ALA A 53 10.96 8.87 9.37
CA ALA A 53 12.15 9.07 8.56
C ALA A 53 12.91 10.31 9.05
N ARG A 54 14.16 10.12 9.46
CA ARG A 54 15.03 11.23 9.90
C ARG A 54 15.84 11.81 8.76
N LEU A 55 16.03 11.06 7.70
CA LEU A 55 16.77 11.42 6.50
C LEU A 55 15.88 11.19 5.28
N ALA A 56 15.96 12.07 4.31
CA ALA A 56 15.23 11.90 3.05
C ALA A 56 15.57 10.59 2.33
N SER A 57 16.77 10.04 2.57
CA SER A 57 17.22 8.75 2.01
C SER A 57 16.52 7.52 2.63
N GLN A 58 15.74 7.68 3.70
CA GLN A 58 15.00 6.58 4.33
C GLN A 58 13.61 6.35 3.69
N ILE A 59 13.16 7.32 2.91
CA ILE A 59 11.97 7.22 2.07
C ILE A 59 12.43 7.57 0.66
N THR A 60 12.01 6.79 -0.32
CA THR A 60 12.33 7.07 -1.74
C THR A 60 11.88 8.48 -2.09
N SER A 61 12.67 9.19 -2.89
CA SER A 61 12.38 10.56 -3.30
C SER A 61 10.99 10.63 -3.93
N GLY A 62 10.14 11.48 -3.36
CA GLY A 62 8.76 11.66 -3.82
C GLY A 62 7.71 10.79 -3.12
N ALA A 63 8.08 9.73 -2.38
CA ALA A 63 7.13 8.96 -1.61
C ALA A 63 6.69 9.69 -0.34
N GLU A 64 5.38 9.64 -0.03
CA GLU A 64 4.84 10.21 1.21
C GLU A 64 5.01 9.27 2.41
N ALA A 65 5.02 7.96 2.17
CA ALA A 65 5.27 6.91 3.14
C ALA A 65 5.89 5.71 2.42
N GLN A 66 6.43 4.74 3.14
CA GLN A 66 7.04 3.56 2.54
C GLN A 66 7.03 2.37 3.48
N TYR A 67 6.66 1.18 2.99
CA TYR A 67 6.91 -0.08 3.65
C TYR A 67 8.19 -0.72 3.11
N ASP A 68 9.17 -0.90 3.98
CA ASP A 68 10.38 -1.65 3.68
C ASP A 68 10.18 -3.12 4.07
N HIS A 69 9.98 -3.96 3.07
CA HIS A 69 9.75 -5.39 3.24
C HIS A 69 11.00 -6.15 3.74
N SER A 70 12.20 -5.63 3.49
CA SER A 70 13.43 -6.28 3.93
C SER A 70 13.64 -6.15 5.45
N THR A 71 13.18 -5.07 6.04
CA THR A 71 13.30 -4.77 7.46
C THR A 71 11.98 -4.81 8.22
N HIS A 72 10.85 -4.96 7.50
CA HIS A 72 9.48 -4.86 8.02
C HIS A 72 9.22 -3.55 8.76
N ILE A 73 9.67 -2.43 8.17
CA ILE A 73 9.48 -1.10 8.72
C ILE A 73 8.52 -0.30 7.84
N LEU A 74 7.48 0.27 8.45
CA LEU A 74 6.66 1.31 7.87
C LEU A 74 7.31 2.67 8.20
N TRP A 75 7.82 3.34 7.19
CA TRP A 75 8.44 4.65 7.29
C TRP A 75 7.44 5.75 6.98
N PHE A 76 7.46 6.81 7.76
CA PHE A 76 6.61 7.99 7.60
C PHE A 76 7.45 9.26 7.69
N PRO A 77 7.10 10.32 6.96
CA PRO A 77 7.92 11.53 6.95
C PRO A 77 7.91 12.29 8.29
N ARG A 78 6.90 12.07 9.14
CA ARG A 78 6.75 12.74 10.45
C ARG A 78 5.88 11.95 11.41
N ASP A 79 6.00 12.21 12.71
CA ASP A 79 5.24 11.57 13.79
C ASP A 79 3.74 11.94 13.80
N THR A 80 3.38 13.06 13.17
CA THR A 80 1.99 13.52 13.01
C THR A 80 1.31 13.01 11.74
N TYR A 81 1.95 12.11 10.99
CA TYR A 81 1.40 11.54 9.76
C TYR A 81 0.07 10.80 10.01
N GLY A 82 -0.85 10.88 9.05
CA GLY A 82 -2.21 10.34 9.19
C GLY A 82 -3.24 11.38 9.66
N SER A 83 -2.86 12.66 9.71
CA SER A 83 -3.78 13.76 10.06
C SER A 83 -4.71 14.12 8.90
N ARG A 84 -4.19 14.11 7.67
CA ARG A 84 -4.93 14.44 6.45
C ARG A 84 -5.54 13.19 5.82
N PRO A 85 -6.64 13.33 5.05
CA PRO A 85 -7.26 12.20 4.35
C PRO A 85 -6.28 11.42 3.48
N GLU A 86 -5.45 12.11 2.69
CA GLU A 86 -4.46 11.53 1.79
C GLU A 86 -3.44 10.71 2.57
N GLU A 87 -2.96 11.23 3.69
CA GLU A 87 -2.02 10.52 4.56
C GLU A 87 -2.61 9.25 5.16
N ARG A 88 -3.91 9.28 5.50
CA ARG A 88 -4.60 8.08 6.01
C ARG A 88 -4.73 7.01 4.91
N ALA A 89 -5.00 7.42 3.69
CA ALA A 89 -5.06 6.51 2.57
C ALA A 89 -3.67 5.95 2.22
N SER A 90 -2.59 6.78 2.29
CA SER A 90 -1.21 6.29 2.16
C SER A 90 -0.83 5.29 3.26
N ILE A 91 -1.32 5.45 4.49
CA ILE A 91 -1.14 4.44 5.54
C ILE A 91 -1.76 3.11 5.11
N LEU A 92 -2.95 3.13 4.49
CA LEU A 92 -3.59 1.90 3.99
C LEU A 92 -2.80 1.30 2.83
N HIS A 93 -2.29 2.13 1.90
CA HIS A 93 -1.44 1.69 0.80
C HIS A 93 -0.25 0.88 1.33
N GLU A 94 0.57 1.49 2.18
CA GLU A 94 1.76 0.85 2.73
C GLU A 94 1.44 -0.37 3.61
N SER A 95 0.31 -0.33 4.33
CA SER A 95 -0.13 -1.47 5.12
C SER A 95 -0.66 -2.62 4.27
N THR A 96 -1.05 -2.38 3.02
CA THR A 96 -1.42 -3.43 2.07
C THR A 96 -0.19 -4.22 1.63
N HIS A 97 0.96 -3.56 1.45
CA HIS A 97 2.23 -4.24 1.22
C HIS A 97 2.62 -5.13 2.42
N ALA A 98 2.53 -4.59 3.63
CA ALA A 98 2.78 -5.37 4.85
C ALA A 98 1.81 -6.56 4.99
N LEU A 99 0.53 -6.39 4.65
CA LEU A 99 -0.45 -7.47 4.65
C LEU A 99 -0.06 -8.59 3.69
N ARG A 100 0.41 -8.24 2.51
CA ARG A 100 0.86 -9.24 1.53
C ARG A 100 2.02 -10.05 2.07
N ASP A 101 3.01 -9.42 2.68
CA ASP A 101 4.13 -10.11 3.30
C ASP A 101 3.67 -11.08 4.40
N ILE A 102 2.71 -10.66 5.23
CA ILE A 102 2.12 -11.52 6.25
C ILE A 102 1.44 -12.74 5.61
N MET A 103 0.68 -12.54 4.53
CA MET A 103 -0.03 -13.61 3.84
C MET A 103 0.90 -14.60 3.13
N ALA A 104 2.10 -14.18 2.78
CA ALA A 104 3.13 -15.06 2.23
C ALA A 104 3.65 -16.10 3.24
N GLY A 105 3.27 -15.98 4.51
CA GLY A 105 3.44 -17.00 5.53
C GLY A 105 4.84 -17.11 6.13
N PRO A 106 5.37 -18.33 6.40
CA PRO A 106 6.61 -18.51 7.16
C PRO A 106 7.84 -17.80 6.60
N ALA A 107 7.81 -17.44 5.33
CA ALA A 107 8.87 -16.66 4.71
C ALA A 107 8.91 -15.21 5.20
N PHE A 108 7.80 -14.66 5.70
CA PHE A 108 7.78 -13.36 6.39
C PHE A 108 8.79 -13.29 7.55
N ARG A 109 9.10 -14.43 8.16
CA ARG A 109 10.02 -14.51 9.31
C ARG A 109 11.48 -14.69 8.94
N LYS A 110 11.81 -14.95 7.68
CA LYS A 110 13.14 -15.45 7.28
C LYS A 110 13.89 -14.57 6.27
N GLU A 111 13.75 -13.34 6.16
CA GLU A 111 14.25 -12.49 5.07
C GLU A 111 13.20 -12.37 3.95
N GLY A 112 12.91 -11.12 3.63
CA GLY A 112 11.82 -10.81 2.73
C GLY A 112 11.80 -11.69 1.48
N LEU A 113 10.65 -12.23 1.18
CA LEU A 113 10.39 -13.12 0.04
C LEU A 113 10.77 -12.52 -1.32
N TYR A 114 11.14 -11.27 -1.34
CA TYR A 114 11.42 -10.50 -2.54
C TYR A 114 12.80 -10.71 -3.14
N GLY A 115 13.66 -11.52 -2.53
CA GLY A 115 14.94 -11.93 -3.10
C GLY A 115 14.87 -12.99 -4.21
N SER A 116 13.69 -13.42 -4.65
CA SER A 116 13.55 -14.41 -5.72
C SER A 116 13.02 -13.77 -7.01
N LYS A 117 13.44 -14.28 -8.15
CA LYS A 117 13.10 -13.85 -9.53
C LYS A 117 11.61 -13.81 -9.90
N ILE A 118 10.70 -14.03 -8.94
CA ILE A 118 9.25 -13.86 -9.08
C ILE A 118 8.87 -12.37 -8.83
N ALA A 119 9.82 -11.55 -8.41
CA ALA A 119 9.60 -10.23 -7.84
C ALA A 119 8.96 -9.20 -8.78
N GLY A 120 9.36 -9.10 -10.03
CA GLY A 120 8.93 -7.99 -10.88
C GLY A 120 7.43 -7.97 -11.16
N GLN A 121 6.84 -9.09 -11.56
CA GLN A 121 5.40 -9.16 -11.87
C GLN A 121 4.55 -9.07 -10.60
N LEU A 122 4.99 -9.71 -9.51
CA LEU A 122 4.34 -9.64 -8.20
C LEU A 122 4.42 -8.25 -7.58
N HIS A 123 5.43 -7.46 -7.91
CA HIS A 123 5.56 -6.09 -7.43
C HIS A 123 4.41 -5.20 -7.96
N PHE A 124 4.21 -5.14 -9.26
CA PHE A 124 3.14 -4.33 -9.86
C PHE A 124 1.74 -4.80 -9.47
N ASP A 125 1.56 -6.11 -9.24
CA ASP A 125 0.30 -6.66 -8.71
C ASP A 125 0.06 -6.17 -7.28
N ASN A 126 1.11 -6.10 -6.48
CA ASN A 126 1.03 -5.61 -5.12
C ASN A 126 0.73 -4.10 -5.07
N GLU A 127 1.40 -3.32 -5.91
CA GLU A 127 1.14 -1.89 -6.07
C GLU A 127 -0.31 -1.64 -6.51
N ALA A 128 -0.79 -2.35 -7.53
CA ALA A 128 -2.16 -2.21 -8.01
C ALA A 128 -3.19 -2.50 -6.90
N ALA A 129 -2.99 -3.57 -6.12
CA ALA A 129 -3.86 -3.89 -4.99
C ALA A 129 -3.80 -2.81 -3.90
N ALA A 130 -2.62 -2.23 -3.63
CA ALA A 130 -2.44 -1.16 -2.65
C ALA A 130 -3.13 0.14 -3.09
N TYR A 131 -3.03 0.54 -4.36
CA TYR A 131 -3.75 1.70 -4.91
C TYR A 131 -5.28 1.52 -4.83
N ILE A 132 -5.79 0.33 -5.17
CA ILE A 132 -7.22 0.02 -5.06
C ILE A 132 -7.68 0.12 -3.60
N ALA A 133 -6.93 -0.46 -2.66
CA ALA A 133 -7.24 -0.42 -1.24
C ALA A 133 -7.26 1.01 -0.69
N ALA A 134 -6.26 1.81 -1.03
CA ALA A 134 -6.15 3.22 -0.63
C ALA A 134 -7.29 4.07 -1.20
N SER A 135 -7.62 3.90 -2.49
CA SER A 135 -8.74 4.59 -3.14
C SER A 135 -10.08 4.21 -2.50
N LEU A 136 -10.31 2.92 -2.24
CA LEU A 136 -11.52 2.44 -1.59
C LEU A 136 -11.65 2.97 -0.15
N PHE A 137 -10.54 2.97 0.60
CA PHE A 137 -10.48 3.59 1.92
C PHE A 137 -10.85 5.07 1.86
N TYR A 138 -10.25 5.81 0.92
CA TYR A 138 -10.50 7.24 0.77
C TYR A 138 -11.98 7.54 0.51
N ILE A 139 -12.61 6.74 -0.35
CA ILE A 139 -14.06 6.84 -0.63
C ILE A 139 -14.89 6.58 0.63
N TYR A 140 -14.54 5.57 1.46
CA TYR A 140 -15.26 5.28 2.69
C TYR A 140 -15.04 6.32 3.80
N ASP A 141 -13.85 6.92 3.84
CA ASP A 141 -13.47 7.89 4.88
C ASP A 141 -14.00 9.31 4.59
N ASN A 142 -14.08 9.69 3.32
CA ASN A 142 -14.40 11.06 2.90
C ASN A 142 -15.67 11.19 2.04
N GLY A 143 -16.23 10.08 1.57
CA GLY A 143 -17.40 10.08 0.70
C GLY A 143 -17.18 10.48 -0.76
N VAL A 144 -15.94 10.79 -1.12
CA VAL A 144 -15.50 11.22 -2.46
C VAL A 144 -14.33 10.38 -2.93
N GLU A 145 -14.06 10.37 -4.23
CA GLU A 145 -12.88 9.72 -4.80
C GLU A 145 -11.59 10.44 -4.36
N TRP A 146 -10.48 9.71 -4.33
CA TRP A 146 -9.18 10.28 -4.08
C TRP A 146 -8.90 11.37 -5.11
N PRO A 147 -8.48 12.58 -4.70
CA PRO A 147 -8.18 13.66 -5.63
C PRO A 147 -7.08 13.25 -6.60
N VAL A 148 -7.37 13.34 -7.88
CA VAL A 148 -6.39 13.09 -8.93
C VAL A 148 -5.63 14.38 -9.16
N GLY A 149 -4.31 14.39 -8.87
CA GLY A 149 -3.42 15.49 -9.19
C GLY A 149 -3.17 15.63 -10.70
N GLU A 150 -2.29 16.54 -11.07
CA GLU A 150 -1.70 16.62 -12.39
C GLU A 150 -0.38 15.81 -12.41
N GLY A 151 -0.02 15.24 -13.56
CA GLY A 151 1.23 14.50 -13.77
C GLY A 151 1.01 13.01 -14.05
N ASP A 152 2.12 12.29 -14.14
CA ASP A 152 2.14 10.90 -14.62
C ASP A 152 1.37 9.94 -13.69
N ALA A 153 1.35 10.19 -12.38
CA ALA A 153 0.56 9.40 -11.43
C ALA A 153 -0.96 9.59 -11.57
N ALA A 154 -1.43 10.62 -12.28
CA ALA A 154 -2.86 10.92 -12.41
C ALA A 154 -3.65 9.77 -13.04
N GLU A 155 -3.07 9.06 -14.00
CA GLU A 155 -3.70 7.92 -14.65
C GLU A 155 -3.86 6.73 -13.72
N ILE A 156 -2.88 6.50 -12.84
CA ILE A 156 -2.92 5.43 -11.83
C ILE A 156 -4.08 5.68 -10.86
N TYR A 157 -4.15 6.88 -10.29
CA TYR A 157 -5.23 7.23 -9.36
C TYR A 157 -6.60 7.22 -10.02
N THR A 158 -6.70 7.64 -11.28
CA THR A 158 -7.94 7.59 -12.05
C THR A 158 -8.42 6.14 -12.23
N ALA A 159 -7.54 5.24 -12.63
CA ALA A 159 -7.85 3.82 -12.81
C ALA A 159 -8.20 3.16 -11.46
N ALA A 160 -7.42 3.39 -10.41
CA ALA A 160 -7.67 2.86 -9.08
C ALA A 160 -9.01 3.34 -8.51
N ASN A 161 -9.36 4.62 -8.66
CA ASN A 161 -10.65 5.18 -8.26
C ASN A 161 -11.83 4.53 -9.01
N ALA A 162 -11.69 4.29 -10.32
CA ALA A 162 -12.73 3.64 -11.11
C ALA A 162 -13.02 2.21 -10.59
N ILE A 163 -11.95 1.44 -10.33
CA ILE A 163 -12.06 0.10 -9.75
C ILE A 163 -12.69 0.19 -8.35
N ALA A 164 -12.17 1.05 -7.47
CA ALA A 164 -12.66 1.21 -6.10
C ALA A 164 -14.14 1.58 -6.04
N ARG A 165 -14.60 2.48 -6.93
CA ARG A 165 -16.01 2.82 -7.07
C ARG A 165 -16.85 1.60 -7.46
N GLY A 166 -16.36 0.76 -8.36
CA GLY A 166 -17.02 -0.48 -8.78
C GLY A 166 -17.11 -1.52 -7.66
N LEU A 167 -16.16 -1.51 -6.71
CA LEU A 167 -16.09 -2.42 -5.57
C LEU A 167 -16.88 -1.92 -4.36
N LYS A 168 -17.14 -0.61 -4.28
CA LYS A 168 -17.80 0.01 -3.12
C LYS A 168 -19.09 -0.75 -2.76
N ASP A 169 -19.20 -1.07 -1.46
CA ASP A 169 -20.35 -1.78 -0.87
C ASP A 169 -20.56 -3.23 -1.37
N LYS A 170 -19.59 -3.78 -2.11
CA LYS A 170 -19.60 -5.18 -2.57
C LYS A 170 -18.56 -5.99 -1.77
N LYS A 171 -19.03 -6.75 -0.79
CA LYS A 171 -18.14 -7.60 0.02
C LYS A 171 -17.59 -8.77 -0.80
N GLY A 172 -16.29 -9.03 -0.62
CA GLY A 172 -15.59 -10.15 -1.27
C GLY A 172 -15.58 -10.08 -2.79
N ALA A 173 -15.82 -8.89 -3.38
CA ALA A 173 -15.86 -8.73 -4.81
C ALA A 173 -14.50 -9.06 -5.45
N LEU A 174 -14.56 -9.68 -6.62
CA LEU A 174 -13.39 -9.87 -7.46
C LEU A 174 -13.18 -8.61 -8.30
N VAL A 175 -11.95 -8.14 -8.37
CA VAL A 175 -11.54 -7.11 -9.34
C VAL A 175 -11.55 -7.76 -10.72
N ASP A 176 -12.10 -7.06 -11.70
CA ASP A 176 -12.04 -7.49 -13.09
C ASP A 176 -10.59 -7.57 -13.55
N GLU A 177 -10.21 -8.69 -14.17
CA GLU A 177 -8.82 -8.93 -14.58
C GLU A 177 -8.34 -7.94 -15.66
N THR A 178 -9.25 -7.41 -16.49
CA THR A 178 -8.91 -6.41 -17.51
C THR A 178 -8.61 -5.07 -16.86
N ASP A 179 -9.46 -4.62 -15.91
CA ASP A 179 -9.25 -3.38 -15.18
C ASP A 179 -7.97 -3.46 -14.33
N PHE A 180 -7.71 -4.62 -13.71
CA PHE A 180 -6.50 -4.84 -12.93
C PHE A 180 -5.24 -4.82 -13.80
N ALA A 181 -5.28 -5.44 -14.97
CA ALA A 181 -4.18 -5.45 -15.92
C ALA A 181 -3.89 -4.03 -16.48
N ASP A 182 -4.93 -3.22 -16.74
CA ASP A 182 -4.77 -1.83 -17.16
C ASP A 182 -4.10 -0.98 -16.07
N LEU A 183 -4.57 -1.09 -14.82
CA LEU A 183 -3.96 -0.38 -13.69
C LEU A 183 -2.48 -0.76 -13.53
N ARG A 184 -2.16 -2.05 -13.58
CA ARG A 184 -0.80 -2.56 -13.50
C ARG A 184 0.10 -2.03 -14.62
N ALA A 185 -0.43 -1.97 -15.86
CA ALA A 185 0.31 -1.41 -16.99
C ALA A 185 0.64 0.08 -16.80
N LYS A 186 -0.28 0.87 -16.25
CA LYS A 186 -0.05 2.28 -15.92
C LYS A 186 1.02 2.46 -14.84
N ILE A 187 1.00 1.64 -13.79
CA ILE A 187 2.02 1.64 -12.74
C ILE A 187 3.39 1.30 -13.35
N SER A 188 3.48 0.26 -14.17
CA SER A 188 4.72 -0.14 -14.83
C SER A 188 5.27 0.93 -15.79
N LEU A 189 4.39 1.66 -16.47
CA LEU A 189 4.79 2.74 -17.38
C LEU A 189 5.36 3.93 -16.61
N GLU A 190 4.70 4.34 -15.53
CA GLU A 190 5.21 5.41 -14.67
C GLU A 190 6.56 5.04 -14.08
N ALA A 191 6.70 3.81 -13.59
CA ALA A 191 7.93 3.25 -13.11
C ALA A 191 9.07 3.42 -14.13
N THR A 192 8.82 3.09 -15.37
CA THR A 192 9.78 3.20 -16.46
C THR A 192 10.12 4.68 -16.75
N ASN A 193 9.13 5.56 -16.77
CA ASN A 193 9.30 6.98 -17.04
C ASN A 193 10.10 7.71 -15.96
N ALA A 194 9.92 7.32 -14.71
CA ALA A 194 10.68 7.88 -13.58
C ALA A 194 12.14 7.39 -13.52
N GLY A 195 12.55 6.52 -14.45
CA GLY A 195 13.92 6.00 -14.51
C GLY A 195 14.26 5.04 -13.39
N VAL A 196 13.25 4.54 -12.72
CA VAL A 196 13.38 3.51 -11.71
C VAL A 196 13.31 2.17 -12.40
N ALA A 197 14.26 1.36 -12.09
CA ALA A 197 14.71 0.14 -12.74
C ALA A 197 13.71 -0.65 -13.58
N SER A 198 14.26 -1.29 -14.55
CA SER A 198 13.65 -2.36 -15.34
C SER A 198 12.84 -3.30 -14.42
N PRO A 199 11.61 -3.69 -14.82
CA PRO A 199 10.83 -4.70 -14.10
C PRO A 199 11.54 -6.04 -13.92
N ASN A 200 12.76 -6.15 -14.43
CA ASN A 200 13.64 -7.30 -14.34
C ASN A 200 14.83 -7.09 -13.38
N ASP A 201 14.95 -5.95 -12.70
CA ASP A 201 15.98 -5.76 -11.68
C ASP A 201 15.44 -6.19 -10.32
N PRO A 202 15.89 -7.34 -9.77
CA PRO A 202 15.42 -7.84 -8.49
C PRO A 202 15.90 -6.99 -7.30
N ASP A 203 16.88 -6.12 -7.48
CA ASP A 203 17.49 -5.33 -6.42
C ASP A 203 16.92 -3.90 -6.34
N ASP A 204 16.17 -3.48 -7.36
CA ASP A 204 15.55 -2.15 -7.39
C ASP A 204 14.05 -2.24 -7.07
N ILE A 205 13.76 -2.49 -5.84
CA ILE A 205 12.42 -2.39 -5.28
C ILE A 205 12.23 -0.94 -4.84
N GLY A 206 12.32 -0.05 -5.83
CA GLY A 206 11.99 1.35 -5.63
C GLY A 206 10.51 1.48 -5.32
N HIS A 207 10.18 2.08 -4.20
CA HIS A 207 8.85 2.58 -3.93
C HIS A 207 8.71 3.94 -4.63
N TRP A 208 7.66 4.11 -5.36
CA TRP A 208 7.25 5.33 -6.08
C TRP A 208 6.48 6.26 -5.21
#